data_f838c68c43783bba9de9cf1780678e01
#
_entry.id   f838c68c43783bba9de9cf1780678e01
#
_cell.length_a   1.000
_cell.length_b   1.000
_cell.length_c   1.000
_cell.angle_alpha   90.00
_cell.angle_beta   90.00
_cell.angle_gamma   90.00
#
_symmetry.space_group_name_H-M   'P 1'
#
loop_
_entity.id
_entity.type
_entity.pdbx_description
1 polymer ?
#
loop_
_entity_poly.entity_id
_entity_poly.type
_entity_poly.pdbx_seq_one_letter_code
_entity_poly.pdbx_strand_id
1 'polypeptide(L)'
;KSAEQCLECREFSKKYNIVNFFDVGAMGIEHALLPEKGLTAPGELIIGADSHTCTYGALGAFSTGVGSTDLAAGMATGKAWFKVPSAIKFVLTGKLSPWVSGKDVILHIIGKIGVDGALYKSMEFVGEGAHALSMDDRFTICNMAIEAGAKNGIFPVDDKTMDYIKGRVNREVTAFEADADAEYEQTIEIDLSALRPTIACPHLPENTKTIDDLGHIEVQQSVIGSCTNGRIDDMRVAAEILKGRKVNPNVRTIIIPATQEVYLQCIEEGLTKIFIQAGAIVSTPTCGPCLGGHMGILAH
;
A
#
# COMPACT_ATOMS: atom_id res chain seq x y z
N LYS A 1 7.00 -26.67 -5.15
CA LYS A 1 6.47 -25.62 -6.04
C LYS A 1 7.06 -24.25 -5.69
N SER A 2 6.92 -23.73 -4.45
CA SER A 2 7.48 -22.41 -4.06
C SER A 2 9.01 -22.36 -4.14
N ALA A 3 9.70 -23.43 -3.71
CA ALA A 3 11.16 -23.51 -3.79
C ALA A 3 11.67 -23.48 -5.25
N GLU A 4 10.95 -24.14 -6.16
CA GLU A 4 11.25 -24.12 -7.59
C GLU A 4 11.07 -22.70 -8.17
N GLN A 5 10.00 -22.03 -7.82
CA GLN A 5 9.76 -20.64 -8.24
C GLN A 5 10.88 -19.70 -7.75
N CYS A 6 11.31 -19.84 -6.50
CA CYS A 6 12.44 -19.07 -5.99
C CYS A 6 13.74 -19.39 -6.73
N LEU A 7 13.96 -20.65 -7.11
CA LEU A 7 15.13 -21.04 -7.91
C LEU A 7 15.09 -20.39 -9.29
N GLU A 8 13.95 -20.50 -9.97
CA GLU A 8 13.75 -19.86 -11.29
C GLU A 8 14.00 -18.34 -11.25
N CYS A 9 13.51 -17.64 -10.23
CA CYS A 9 13.77 -16.20 -10.06
C CYS A 9 15.28 -15.91 -9.91
N ARG A 10 16.00 -16.72 -9.12
CA ARG A 10 17.47 -16.58 -8.97
C ARG A 10 18.23 -16.85 -10.27
N GLU A 11 17.82 -17.89 -11.00
CA GLU A 11 18.43 -18.24 -12.28
C GLU A 11 18.15 -17.17 -13.34
N PHE A 12 16.91 -16.67 -13.39
CA PHE A 12 16.53 -15.55 -14.26
C PHE A 12 17.35 -14.30 -13.96
N SER A 13 17.43 -13.92 -12.68
CA SER A 13 18.20 -12.75 -12.24
C SER A 13 19.66 -12.85 -12.68
N LYS A 14 20.30 -14.02 -12.52
CA LYS A 14 21.67 -14.28 -12.97
C LYS A 14 21.80 -14.25 -14.48
N LYS A 15 20.89 -14.94 -15.19
CA LYS A 15 20.90 -15.05 -16.64
C LYS A 15 20.79 -13.70 -17.33
N TYR A 16 19.96 -12.81 -16.80
CA TYR A 16 19.69 -11.50 -17.40
C TYR A 16 20.39 -10.34 -16.67
N ASN A 17 21.27 -10.67 -15.73
CA ASN A 17 22.07 -9.70 -14.99
C ASN A 17 21.20 -8.61 -14.30
N ILE A 18 20.12 -9.03 -13.64
CA ILE A 18 19.22 -8.14 -12.92
C ILE A 18 19.94 -7.59 -11.69
N VAL A 19 20.19 -6.29 -11.66
CA VAL A 19 21.00 -5.63 -10.64
C VAL A 19 20.23 -5.54 -9.31
N ASN A 20 18.95 -5.17 -9.36
CA ASN A 20 18.11 -4.97 -8.18
C ASN A 20 17.28 -6.23 -7.91
N PHE A 21 17.93 -7.29 -7.48
CA PHE A 21 17.31 -8.54 -7.06
C PHE A 21 17.48 -8.71 -5.54
N PHE A 22 16.38 -8.71 -4.81
CA PHE A 22 16.36 -8.77 -3.35
C PHE A 22 15.94 -10.16 -2.88
N ASP A 23 16.94 -11.01 -2.64
CA ASP A 23 16.74 -12.39 -2.16
C ASP A 23 16.64 -12.45 -0.62
N VAL A 24 16.57 -13.66 -0.08
CA VAL A 24 16.50 -13.92 1.36
C VAL A 24 17.60 -13.14 2.13
N GLY A 25 17.18 -12.43 3.17
CA GLY A 25 18.06 -11.56 3.96
C GLY A 25 18.02 -10.08 3.55
N ALA A 26 17.69 -9.79 2.29
CA ALA A 26 17.49 -8.41 1.80
C ALA A 26 16.05 -8.18 1.33
N MET A 27 15.17 -9.14 1.53
CA MET A 27 13.80 -9.13 1.03
C MET A 27 12.90 -8.12 1.74
N GLY A 28 11.87 -7.71 1.06
CA GLY A 28 10.75 -6.92 1.57
C GLY A 28 9.53 -7.14 0.69
N ILE A 29 8.38 -6.66 1.16
CA ILE A 29 7.20 -6.60 0.32
C ILE A 29 7.45 -5.52 -0.73
N GLU A 30 7.29 -5.85 -2.01
CA GLU A 30 7.68 -5.05 -3.17
C GLU A 30 7.29 -3.58 -3.03
N HIS A 31 6.03 -3.30 -2.74
CA HIS A 31 5.48 -1.94 -2.73
C HIS A 31 5.90 -1.08 -1.51
N ALA A 32 6.57 -1.67 -0.55
CA ALA A 32 7.27 -0.95 0.52
C ALA A 32 8.78 -0.89 0.25
N LEU A 33 9.37 -1.98 -0.25
CA LEU A 33 10.80 -2.11 -0.47
C LEU A 33 11.32 -1.18 -1.58
N LEU A 34 10.63 -1.11 -2.73
CA LEU A 34 11.12 -0.32 -3.87
C LEU A 34 11.17 1.18 -3.56
N PRO A 35 10.16 1.81 -2.93
CA PRO A 35 10.28 3.18 -2.45
C PRO A 35 11.37 3.36 -1.38
N GLU A 36 11.49 2.43 -0.43
CA GLU A 36 12.53 2.46 0.61
C GLU A 36 13.94 2.48 0.02
N LYS A 37 14.16 1.70 -1.04
CA LYS A 37 15.46 1.63 -1.75
C LYS A 37 15.64 2.71 -2.82
N GLY A 38 14.71 3.66 -2.96
CA GLY A 38 14.78 4.74 -3.95
C GLY A 38 14.69 4.25 -5.40
N LEU A 39 14.12 3.08 -5.62
CA LEU A 39 13.96 2.49 -6.96
C LEU A 39 12.75 3.06 -7.70
N THR A 40 11.87 3.74 -7.01
CA THR A 40 10.71 4.45 -7.58
C THR A 40 10.81 5.93 -7.25
N ALA A 41 10.46 6.78 -8.20
CA ALA A 41 10.66 8.23 -8.06
C ALA A 41 9.56 9.04 -8.75
N PRO A 42 9.38 10.32 -8.38
CA PRO A 42 8.47 11.22 -9.03
C PRO A 42 8.65 11.30 -10.54
N GLY A 43 7.54 11.35 -11.28
CA GLY A 43 7.53 11.54 -12.72
C GLY A 43 7.85 10.30 -13.55
N GLU A 44 8.10 9.16 -12.91
CA GLU A 44 8.36 7.90 -13.60
C GLU A 44 7.06 7.22 -14.04
N LEU A 45 7.15 6.45 -15.13
CA LEU A 45 6.15 5.47 -15.54
C LEU A 45 6.64 4.08 -15.14
N ILE A 46 5.91 3.42 -14.26
CA ILE A 46 6.31 2.14 -13.66
C ILE A 46 5.24 1.08 -13.94
N ILE A 47 5.66 -0.05 -14.47
CA ILE A 47 4.79 -1.22 -14.64
C ILE A 47 5.31 -2.40 -13.80
N GLY A 48 4.40 -3.17 -13.25
CA GLY A 48 4.70 -4.36 -12.47
C GLY A 48 3.69 -5.47 -12.73
N ALA A 49 4.05 -6.70 -12.42
CA ALA A 49 3.14 -7.85 -12.56
C ALA A 49 2.22 -8.03 -11.33
N ASP A 50 2.31 -7.16 -10.35
CA ASP A 50 1.41 -7.11 -9.20
C ASP A 50 0.40 -5.96 -9.36
N SER A 51 -0.84 -6.20 -8.97
CA SER A 51 -1.93 -5.23 -9.08
C SER A 51 -1.68 -3.97 -8.22
N HIS A 52 -1.03 -4.12 -7.06
CA HIS A 52 -0.72 -3.00 -6.17
C HIS A 52 0.51 -2.16 -6.60
N THR A 53 1.04 -2.38 -7.81
CA THR A 53 2.05 -1.49 -8.42
C THR A 53 1.60 -0.02 -8.44
N CYS A 54 0.29 0.25 -8.39
CA CYS A 54 -0.30 1.58 -8.26
C CYS A 54 0.19 2.36 -7.02
N THR A 55 0.77 1.70 -6.03
CA THR A 55 1.28 2.28 -4.77
C THR A 55 2.23 3.46 -4.99
N TYR A 56 3.06 3.43 -6.03
CA TYR A 56 4.11 4.45 -6.24
C TYR A 56 3.57 5.81 -6.72
N GLY A 57 2.28 5.88 -7.03
CA GLY A 57 1.60 7.16 -7.24
C GLY A 57 1.61 8.08 -6.01
N ALA A 58 1.84 7.53 -4.82
CA ALA A 58 2.09 8.30 -3.61
C ALA A 58 3.34 9.22 -3.73
N LEU A 59 4.28 8.87 -4.61
CA LEU A 59 5.46 9.66 -4.94
C LEU A 59 5.26 10.54 -6.19
N GLY A 60 4.06 10.58 -6.79
CA GLY A 60 3.83 11.29 -8.05
C GLY A 60 4.33 10.54 -9.29
N ALA A 61 4.46 9.22 -9.22
CA ALA A 61 4.73 8.36 -10.37
C ALA A 61 3.43 7.85 -10.99
N PHE A 62 3.36 7.73 -12.32
CA PHE A 62 2.30 6.93 -12.93
C PHE A 62 2.72 5.46 -12.87
N SER A 63 2.12 4.72 -11.96
CA SER A 63 2.46 3.33 -11.71
C SER A 63 1.22 2.45 -11.77
N THR A 64 1.32 1.29 -12.42
CA THR A 64 0.18 0.41 -12.63
C THR A 64 0.57 -1.05 -12.79
N GLY A 65 -0.32 -1.94 -12.33
CA GLY A 65 -0.20 -3.37 -12.59
C GLY A 65 -0.57 -3.72 -14.03
N VAL A 66 0.16 -4.67 -14.59
CA VAL A 66 -0.09 -5.25 -15.93
C VAL A 66 -0.02 -6.77 -15.85
N GLY A 67 -0.52 -7.44 -16.88
CA GLY A 67 -0.40 -8.89 -16.98
C GLY A 67 1.06 -9.35 -17.08
N SER A 68 1.35 -10.55 -16.58
CA SER A 68 2.71 -11.10 -16.59
C SER A 68 3.32 -11.15 -18.01
N THR A 69 2.51 -11.43 -19.03
CA THR A 69 2.93 -11.44 -20.44
C THR A 69 3.27 -10.03 -20.92
N ASP A 70 2.47 -9.03 -20.54
CA ASP A 70 2.73 -7.63 -20.90
C ASP A 70 3.99 -7.12 -20.22
N LEU A 71 4.19 -7.49 -18.94
CA LEU A 71 5.44 -7.16 -18.25
C LEU A 71 6.65 -7.80 -18.95
N ALA A 72 6.57 -9.09 -19.29
CA ALA A 72 7.65 -9.78 -19.99
C ALA A 72 7.97 -9.11 -21.36
N ALA A 73 6.94 -8.70 -22.10
CA ALA A 73 7.11 -7.95 -23.35
C ALA A 73 7.74 -6.58 -23.09
N GLY A 74 7.33 -5.88 -22.04
CA GLY A 74 7.92 -4.62 -21.60
C GLY A 74 9.40 -4.76 -21.24
N MET A 75 9.76 -5.80 -20.49
CA MET A 75 11.17 -6.10 -20.15
C MET A 75 12.01 -6.42 -21.39
N ALA A 76 11.45 -7.14 -22.37
CA ALA A 76 12.16 -7.53 -23.59
C ALA A 76 12.32 -6.39 -24.59
N THR A 77 11.36 -5.47 -24.67
CA THR A 77 11.29 -4.43 -25.70
C THR A 77 11.58 -3.02 -25.21
N GLY A 78 11.51 -2.80 -23.89
CA GLY A 78 11.55 -1.48 -23.28
C GLY A 78 10.31 -0.63 -23.56
N LYS A 79 9.20 -1.24 -24.03
CA LYS A 79 7.99 -0.54 -24.47
C LYS A 79 6.74 -1.24 -23.97
N ALA A 80 5.75 -0.43 -23.61
CA ALA A 80 4.38 -0.86 -23.37
C ALA A 80 3.43 0.19 -23.98
N TRP A 81 2.21 -0.21 -24.33
CA TRP A 81 1.19 0.73 -24.78
C TRP A 81 0.07 0.81 -23.75
N PHE A 82 -0.49 1.99 -23.62
CA PHE A 82 -1.62 2.23 -22.74
C PHE A 82 -2.67 3.10 -23.44
N LYS A 83 -3.93 2.82 -23.17
CA LYS A 83 -4.96 3.84 -23.35
C LYS A 83 -4.78 4.82 -22.19
N VAL A 84 -4.64 6.11 -22.46
CA VAL A 84 -4.59 7.13 -21.42
C VAL A 84 -5.89 7.08 -20.61
N PRO A 85 -5.83 6.82 -19.29
CA PRO A 85 -7.04 6.76 -18.48
C PRO A 85 -7.64 8.16 -18.30
N SER A 86 -8.96 8.26 -18.22
CA SER A 86 -9.60 9.45 -17.66
C SER A 86 -9.31 9.55 -16.16
N ALA A 87 -9.49 10.71 -15.57
CA ALA A 87 -9.19 10.94 -14.17
C ALA A 87 -10.44 11.31 -13.36
N ILE A 88 -10.47 10.81 -12.11
CA ILE A 88 -11.37 11.28 -11.05
C ILE A 88 -10.54 12.08 -10.07
N LYS A 89 -10.98 13.30 -9.75
CA LYS A 89 -10.34 14.19 -8.78
C LYS A 89 -10.99 14.05 -7.42
N PHE A 90 -10.19 13.73 -6.42
CA PHE A 90 -10.59 13.70 -5.00
C PHE A 90 -9.97 14.91 -4.30
N VAL A 91 -10.82 15.86 -3.89
CA VAL A 91 -10.41 17.05 -3.14
C VAL A 91 -10.55 16.72 -1.65
N LEU A 92 -9.42 16.51 -0.99
CA LEU A 92 -9.37 16.21 0.44
C LEU A 92 -9.23 17.51 1.24
N THR A 93 -10.12 17.71 2.19
CA THR A 93 -10.12 18.87 3.10
C THR A 93 -9.97 18.43 4.55
N GLY A 94 -9.64 19.36 5.44
CA GLY A 94 -9.52 19.08 6.87
C GLY A 94 -8.34 18.18 7.22
N LYS A 95 -8.44 17.49 8.36
CA LYS A 95 -7.39 16.61 8.91
C LYS A 95 -7.99 15.36 9.52
N LEU A 96 -7.26 14.27 9.49
CA LEU A 96 -7.67 13.01 10.11
C LEU A 96 -7.86 13.18 11.63
N SER A 97 -8.94 12.59 12.13
CA SER A 97 -9.17 12.45 13.56
C SER A 97 -8.28 11.36 14.17
N PRO A 98 -8.05 11.34 15.50
CA PRO A 98 -7.34 10.24 16.15
C PRO A 98 -7.93 8.87 15.76
N TRP A 99 -7.06 7.89 15.53
CA TRP A 99 -7.40 6.52 15.10
C TRP A 99 -8.00 6.38 13.70
N VAL A 100 -8.03 7.45 12.92
CA VAL A 100 -8.38 7.43 11.49
C VAL A 100 -7.09 7.58 10.69
N SER A 101 -6.91 6.76 9.66
CA SER A 101 -5.70 6.67 8.84
C SER A 101 -6.02 6.74 7.34
N GLY A 102 -5.00 6.73 6.51
CA GLY A 102 -5.17 6.64 5.05
C GLY A 102 -5.99 5.44 4.61
N LYS A 103 -6.00 4.34 5.40
CA LYS A 103 -6.86 3.19 5.11
C LYS A 103 -8.34 3.51 5.26
N ASP A 104 -8.72 4.27 6.27
CA ASP A 104 -10.10 4.69 6.44
C ASP A 104 -10.54 5.62 5.30
N VAL A 105 -9.64 6.49 4.84
CA VAL A 105 -9.88 7.37 3.68
C VAL A 105 -10.21 6.55 2.44
N ILE A 106 -9.36 5.62 2.08
CA ILE A 106 -9.57 4.85 0.85
C ILE A 106 -10.74 3.88 0.97
N LEU A 107 -10.98 3.28 2.14
CA LEU A 107 -12.17 2.47 2.36
C LEU A 107 -13.46 3.30 2.26
N HIS A 108 -13.48 4.52 2.81
CA HIS A 108 -14.60 5.44 2.64
C HIS A 108 -14.86 5.73 1.15
N ILE A 109 -13.80 5.98 0.39
CA ILE A 109 -13.88 6.23 -1.05
C ILE A 109 -14.45 5.01 -1.77
N ILE A 110 -13.90 3.81 -1.54
CA ILE A 110 -14.36 2.57 -2.17
C ILE A 110 -15.82 2.30 -1.81
N GLY A 111 -16.21 2.51 -0.56
CA GLY A 111 -17.60 2.38 -0.13
C GLY A 111 -18.56 3.36 -0.81
N LYS A 112 -18.05 4.53 -1.23
CA LYS A 112 -18.83 5.57 -1.92
C LYS A 112 -18.96 5.34 -3.43
N ILE A 113 -17.91 4.88 -4.10
CA ILE A 113 -17.88 4.74 -5.56
C ILE A 113 -18.02 3.31 -6.06
N GLY A 114 -17.86 2.30 -5.16
CA GLY A 114 -17.86 0.87 -5.51
C GLY A 114 -16.52 0.35 -5.97
N VAL A 115 -16.41 -0.98 -6.10
CA VAL A 115 -15.17 -1.69 -6.52
C VAL A 115 -14.82 -1.47 -7.99
N ASP A 116 -15.74 -0.96 -8.79
CA ASP A 116 -15.57 -0.63 -10.22
C ASP A 116 -15.77 0.86 -10.54
N GLY A 117 -15.98 1.70 -9.51
CA GLY A 117 -16.26 3.13 -9.68
C GLY A 117 -15.14 3.90 -10.37
N ALA A 118 -13.90 3.44 -10.23
CA ALA A 118 -12.74 4.00 -10.91
C ALA A 118 -12.15 3.04 -11.97
N LEU A 119 -12.96 2.13 -12.52
CA LEU A 119 -12.49 1.12 -13.47
C LEU A 119 -11.76 1.76 -14.64
N TYR A 120 -10.49 1.38 -14.80
CA TYR A 120 -9.57 1.91 -15.80
C TYR A 120 -9.35 3.44 -15.76
N LYS A 121 -9.52 4.08 -14.60
CA LYS A 121 -9.31 5.52 -14.39
C LYS A 121 -8.08 5.78 -13.53
N SER A 122 -7.63 7.01 -13.52
CA SER A 122 -6.66 7.53 -12.56
C SER A 122 -7.42 8.22 -11.42
N MET A 123 -7.03 7.98 -10.18
CA MET A 123 -7.56 8.66 -8.99
C MET A 123 -6.53 9.69 -8.53
N GLU A 124 -6.83 10.98 -8.70
CA GLU A 124 -5.96 12.07 -8.29
C GLU A 124 -6.41 12.65 -6.94
N PHE A 125 -5.51 12.73 -5.97
CA PHE A 125 -5.78 13.19 -4.61
C PHE A 125 -5.13 14.56 -4.38
N VAL A 126 -5.92 15.60 -4.18
CA VAL A 126 -5.46 16.97 -4.03
C VAL A 126 -6.11 17.66 -2.84
N GLY A 127 -5.73 18.91 -2.58
CA GLY A 127 -6.27 19.75 -1.53
C GLY A 127 -5.41 19.77 -0.26
N GLU A 128 -5.81 20.60 0.69
CA GLU A 128 -5.07 20.79 1.94
C GLU A 128 -5.03 19.52 2.80
N GLY A 129 -6.10 18.72 2.75
CA GLY A 129 -6.15 17.42 3.41
C GLY A 129 -5.14 16.45 2.83
N ALA A 130 -4.95 16.41 1.51
CA ALA A 130 -3.95 15.58 0.87
C ALA A 130 -2.52 15.96 1.31
N HIS A 131 -2.26 17.27 1.41
CA HIS A 131 -0.99 17.75 1.95
C HIS A 131 -0.81 17.43 3.44
N ALA A 132 -1.89 17.39 4.22
CA ALA A 132 -1.84 17.04 5.65
C ALA A 132 -1.48 15.58 5.91
N LEU A 133 -1.80 14.64 5.00
CA LEU A 133 -1.51 13.21 5.12
C LEU A 133 -0.01 12.93 5.22
N SER A 134 0.33 11.89 5.99
CA SER A 134 1.69 11.34 6.01
C SER A 134 2.01 10.62 4.69
N MET A 135 3.29 10.33 4.44
CA MET A 135 3.66 9.51 3.28
C MET A 135 3.09 8.09 3.39
N ASP A 136 3.05 7.52 4.60
CA ASP A 136 2.49 6.19 4.83
C ASP A 136 0.99 6.15 4.51
N ASP A 137 0.23 7.19 4.88
CA ASP A 137 -1.18 7.32 4.47
C ASP A 137 -1.35 7.41 2.96
N ARG A 138 -0.50 8.21 2.28
CA ARG A 138 -0.54 8.33 0.81
C ARG A 138 -0.22 7.01 0.12
N PHE A 139 0.78 6.27 0.61
CA PHE A 139 1.08 4.93 0.11
C PHE A 139 -0.09 3.98 0.28
N THR A 140 -0.76 4.00 1.43
CA THR A 140 -1.94 3.17 1.69
C THR A 140 -3.08 3.52 0.73
N ILE A 141 -3.37 4.80 0.52
CA ILE A 141 -4.43 5.26 -0.38
C ILE A 141 -4.14 4.84 -1.83
N CYS A 142 -2.93 5.08 -2.32
CA CYS A 142 -2.53 4.69 -3.67
C CYS A 142 -2.48 3.16 -3.84
N ASN A 143 -2.02 2.43 -2.83
CA ASN A 143 -1.99 0.97 -2.82
C ASN A 143 -3.39 0.39 -3.07
N MET A 144 -4.39 0.90 -2.39
CA MET A 144 -5.76 0.42 -2.47
C MET A 144 -6.60 1.07 -3.59
N ALA A 145 -6.01 1.88 -4.46
CA ALA A 145 -6.74 2.41 -5.62
C ALA A 145 -7.21 1.30 -6.57
N ILE A 146 -6.49 0.18 -6.62
CA ILE A 146 -6.87 -0.98 -7.43
C ILE A 146 -8.18 -1.62 -6.96
N GLU A 147 -8.52 -1.57 -5.67
CA GLU A 147 -9.78 -2.09 -5.14
C GLU A 147 -11.00 -1.29 -5.59
N ALA A 148 -10.80 -0.09 -6.14
CA ALA A 148 -11.82 0.68 -6.86
C ALA A 148 -11.78 0.46 -8.39
N GLY A 149 -10.94 -0.44 -8.88
CA GLY A 149 -10.73 -0.73 -10.30
C GLY A 149 -9.76 0.25 -11.00
N ALA A 150 -9.13 1.16 -10.27
CA ALA A 150 -8.27 2.19 -10.84
C ALA A 150 -6.97 1.64 -11.45
N LYS A 151 -6.45 2.34 -12.46
CA LYS A 151 -5.10 2.11 -12.97
C LYS A 151 -4.04 2.56 -11.99
N ASN A 152 -4.25 3.70 -11.34
CA ASN A 152 -3.41 4.19 -10.26
C ASN A 152 -4.17 5.17 -9.36
N GLY A 153 -3.63 5.37 -8.16
CA GLY A 153 -3.86 6.56 -7.36
C GLY A 153 -2.62 7.44 -7.44
N ILE A 154 -2.77 8.76 -7.45
CA ILE A 154 -1.64 9.68 -7.56
C ILE A 154 -1.82 10.89 -6.66
N PHE A 155 -0.73 11.28 -6.00
CA PHE A 155 -0.60 12.53 -5.26
C PHE A 155 0.36 13.48 -5.99
N PRO A 156 0.11 14.80 -5.97
CA PRO A 156 1.09 15.77 -6.40
C PRO A 156 2.38 15.66 -5.58
N VAL A 157 3.49 15.95 -6.22
CA VAL A 157 4.80 16.02 -5.55
C VAL A 157 4.87 17.28 -4.69
N ASP A 158 5.08 17.11 -3.40
CA ASP A 158 5.22 18.21 -2.45
C ASP A 158 6.47 18.05 -1.57
N ASP A 159 6.63 18.94 -0.59
CA ASP A 159 7.78 18.93 0.32
C ASP A 159 7.93 17.59 1.05
N LYS A 160 6.81 16.95 1.45
CA LYS A 160 6.85 15.62 2.11
C LYS A 160 7.35 14.54 1.18
N THR A 161 6.94 14.59 -0.10
CA THR A 161 7.44 13.67 -1.12
C THR A 161 8.94 13.87 -1.33
N MET A 162 9.38 15.12 -1.45
CA MET A 162 10.79 15.45 -1.63
C MET A 162 11.64 15.06 -0.42
N ASP A 163 11.15 15.28 0.80
CA ASP A 163 11.82 14.84 2.02
C ASP A 163 11.90 13.31 2.11
N TYR A 164 10.85 12.60 1.71
CA TYR A 164 10.84 11.14 1.70
C TYR A 164 11.89 10.57 0.74
N ILE A 165 12.02 11.10 -0.47
CA ILE A 165 12.98 10.59 -1.47
C ILE A 165 14.42 11.05 -1.23
N LYS A 166 14.62 12.07 -0.38
CA LYS A 166 15.94 12.60 -0.05
C LYS A 166 16.86 11.53 0.54
N GLY A 167 18.01 11.35 -0.09
CA GLY A 167 18.98 10.31 0.32
C GLY A 167 18.63 8.89 -0.11
N ARG A 168 17.42 8.67 -0.68
CA ARG A 168 17.01 7.40 -1.26
C ARG A 168 17.17 7.40 -2.78
N VAL A 169 16.68 8.43 -3.43
CA VAL A 169 16.73 8.59 -4.90
C VAL A 169 17.97 9.38 -5.28
N ASN A 170 18.84 8.79 -6.09
CA ASN A 170 20.12 9.37 -6.52
C ASN A 170 20.11 9.75 -8.02
N ARG A 171 18.94 10.05 -8.58
CA ARG A 171 18.76 10.48 -9.96
C ARG A 171 17.87 11.69 -10.02
N GLU A 172 17.90 12.39 -11.15
CA GLU A 172 17.01 13.50 -11.42
C GLU A 172 15.55 13.05 -11.41
N VAL A 173 14.68 13.83 -10.82
CA VAL A 173 13.24 13.57 -10.73
C VAL A 173 12.47 14.71 -11.35
N THR A 174 11.30 14.41 -11.92
CA THR A 174 10.41 15.40 -12.50
C THR A 174 9.09 15.40 -11.74
N ALA A 175 8.72 16.54 -11.18
CA ALA A 175 7.38 16.74 -10.63
C ALA A 175 6.46 17.19 -11.77
N PHE A 176 5.40 16.42 -12.00
CA PHE A 176 4.32 16.81 -12.90
C PHE A 176 3.13 17.30 -12.08
N GLU A 177 2.51 18.37 -12.57
CA GLU A 177 1.27 18.91 -12.04
C GLU A 177 0.20 18.88 -13.14
N ALA A 178 -1.07 18.87 -12.73
CA ALA A 178 -2.16 18.99 -13.67
C ALA A 178 -2.17 20.37 -14.31
N ASP A 179 -2.45 20.43 -15.61
CA ASP A 179 -2.63 21.69 -16.31
C ASP A 179 -3.83 22.46 -15.73
N ALA A 180 -3.82 23.80 -15.85
CA ALA A 180 -4.87 24.66 -15.29
C ALA A 180 -6.26 24.39 -15.90
N ASP A 181 -6.28 23.85 -17.11
CA ASP A 181 -7.48 23.46 -17.87
C ASP A 181 -7.69 21.95 -17.92
N ALA A 182 -7.05 21.18 -17.02
CA ALA A 182 -7.20 19.75 -16.95
C ALA A 182 -8.67 19.35 -16.71
N GLU A 183 -9.17 18.46 -17.55
CA GLU A 183 -10.53 17.93 -17.46
C GLU A 183 -10.58 16.65 -16.63
N TYR A 184 -11.56 16.58 -15.74
CA TYR A 184 -11.82 15.42 -14.91
C TYR A 184 -13.21 14.87 -15.20
N GLU A 185 -13.35 13.54 -15.25
CA GLU A 185 -14.66 12.91 -15.43
C GLU A 185 -15.59 13.19 -14.25
N GLN A 186 -15.01 13.25 -13.06
CA GLN A 186 -15.72 13.56 -11.82
C GLN A 186 -14.78 14.25 -10.83
N THR A 187 -15.35 15.15 -10.01
CA THR A 187 -14.68 15.73 -8.83
C THR A 187 -15.48 15.37 -7.59
N ILE A 188 -14.82 14.79 -6.58
CA ILE A 188 -15.42 14.35 -5.32
C ILE A 188 -14.70 15.03 -4.17
N GLU A 189 -15.45 15.72 -3.33
CA GLU A 189 -14.92 16.32 -2.10
C GLU A 189 -15.08 15.38 -0.92
N ILE A 190 -14.05 15.32 -0.07
CA ILE A 190 -14.01 14.50 1.15
C ILE A 190 -13.42 15.32 2.28
N ASP A 191 -14.22 15.54 3.31
CA ASP A 191 -13.76 16.13 4.56
C ASP A 191 -13.17 15.02 5.47
N LEU A 192 -11.83 15.03 5.60
CA LEU A 192 -11.10 14.08 6.44
C LEU A 192 -11.50 14.17 7.92
N SER A 193 -11.96 15.35 8.36
CA SER A 193 -12.36 15.57 9.77
C SER A 193 -13.69 14.88 10.11
N ALA A 194 -14.50 14.59 9.11
CA ALA A 194 -15.77 13.89 9.27
C ALA A 194 -15.64 12.36 9.25
N LEU A 195 -14.47 11.84 8.85
CA LEU A 195 -14.27 10.41 8.75
C LEU A 195 -14.20 9.74 10.13
N ARG A 196 -14.72 8.52 10.17
CA ARG A 196 -14.70 7.64 11.34
C ARG A 196 -13.92 6.38 11.01
N PRO A 197 -13.36 5.68 12.01
CA PRO A 197 -12.74 4.39 11.79
C PRO A 197 -13.66 3.47 11.00
N THR A 198 -13.19 2.97 9.88
CA THR A 198 -13.99 2.28 8.84
C THR A 198 -13.46 0.88 8.61
N ILE A 199 -14.37 -0.05 8.43
CA ILE A 199 -14.07 -1.45 8.16
C ILE A 199 -14.78 -1.89 6.87
N ALA A 200 -14.11 -2.70 6.05
CA ALA A 200 -14.75 -3.43 4.95
C ALA A 200 -15.24 -4.79 5.46
N CYS A 201 -16.53 -5.02 5.33
CA CYS A 201 -17.15 -6.29 5.67
C CYS A 201 -17.07 -7.28 4.49
N PRO A 202 -17.08 -8.60 4.72
CA PRO A 202 -17.13 -9.58 3.65
C PRO A 202 -18.35 -9.37 2.74
N HIS A 203 -18.23 -9.65 1.42
CA HIS A 203 -17.04 -10.23 0.76
C HIS A 203 -16.37 -9.24 -0.20
N LEU A 204 -16.80 -7.98 -0.24
CA LEU A 204 -16.27 -6.95 -1.14
C LEU A 204 -15.73 -5.76 -0.32
N PRO A 205 -14.63 -5.12 -0.75
CA PRO A 205 -14.10 -3.96 -0.06
C PRO A 205 -15.02 -2.74 -0.06
N GLU A 206 -16.04 -2.69 -0.90
CA GLU A 206 -17.09 -1.64 -0.90
C GLU A 206 -18.11 -1.82 0.23
N ASN A 207 -18.19 -2.99 0.86
CA ASN A 207 -19.10 -3.25 1.97
C ASN A 207 -18.61 -2.56 3.25
N THR A 208 -18.37 -1.27 3.17
CA THR A 208 -17.81 -0.49 4.28
C THR A 208 -18.86 -0.13 5.32
N LYS A 209 -18.42 -0.15 6.58
CA LYS A 209 -19.18 0.36 7.74
C LYS A 209 -18.24 1.11 8.66
N THR A 210 -18.78 2.09 9.37
CA THR A 210 -18.05 2.66 10.49
C THR A 210 -18.03 1.68 11.66
N ILE A 211 -17.03 1.76 12.51
CA ILE A 211 -16.92 0.87 13.67
C ILE A 211 -18.13 1.01 14.61
N ASP A 212 -18.74 2.18 14.63
CA ASP A 212 -19.90 2.49 15.47
C ASP A 212 -21.17 1.76 14.98
N ASP A 213 -21.22 1.39 13.71
CA ASP A 213 -22.35 0.69 13.08
C ASP A 213 -22.18 -0.85 13.09
N LEU A 214 -21.08 -1.34 13.65
CA LEU A 214 -20.80 -2.76 13.77
C LEU A 214 -21.32 -3.31 15.11
N GLY A 215 -22.03 -4.44 15.03
CA GLY A 215 -22.27 -5.27 16.19
C GLY A 215 -21.03 -6.06 16.61
N HIS A 216 -21.18 -6.95 17.57
CA HIS A 216 -20.12 -7.88 17.93
C HIS A 216 -19.82 -8.83 16.76
N ILE A 217 -18.54 -8.85 16.32
CA ILE A 217 -18.06 -9.78 15.29
C ILE A 217 -16.96 -10.64 15.91
N GLU A 218 -17.16 -11.94 15.89
CA GLU A 218 -16.15 -12.90 16.33
C GLU A 218 -15.12 -13.11 15.23
N VAL A 219 -13.84 -13.00 15.56
CA VAL A 219 -12.73 -13.19 14.65
C VAL A 219 -11.82 -14.31 15.14
N GLN A 220 -11.31 -15.14 14.24
CA GLN A 220 -10.40 -16.24 14.53
C GLN A 220 -8.96 -15.89 14.20
N GLN A 221 -8.74 -14.87 13.36
CA GLN A 221 -7.42 -14.41 12.99
C GLN A 221 -7.40 -12.90 12.79
N SER A 222 -6.31 -12.29 13.21
CA SER A 222 -5.97 -10.89 12.92
C SER A 222 -4.60 -10.83 12.27
N VAL A 223 -4.50 -10.17 11.12
CA VAL A 223 -3.22 -9.93 10.42
C VAL A 223 -2.99 -8.44 10.34
N ILE A 224 -1.84 -7.99 10.84
CA ILE A 224 -1.43 -6.58 10.84
C ILE A 224 -0.16 -6.47 10.01
N GLY A 225 -0.18 -5.65 8.99
CA GLY A 225 0.96 -5.47 8.11
C GLY A 225 0.61 -5.44 6.62
N SER A 226 1.39 -6.13 5.80
CA SER A 226 1.33 -6.18 4.34
C SER A 226 1.93 -4.94 3.64
N CYS A 227 1.84 -4.87 2.31
CA CYS A 227 2.25 -3.69 1.54
C CYS A 227 1.40 -2.46 1.87
N THR A 228 0.17 -2.68 2.32
CA THR A 228 -0.77 -1.62 2.66
C THR A 228 -0.44 -0.96 3.98
N ASN A 229 -0.27 -1.74 5.06
CA ASN A 229 -0.11 -1.24 6.43
C ASN A 229 0.97 -2.00 7.22
N GLY A 230 2.12 -2.23 6.61
CA GLY A 230 3.28 -2.84 7.26
C GLY A 230 4.46 -1.89 7.46
N ARG A 231 4.26 -0.58 7.31
CA ARG A 231 5.29 0.44 7.52
C ARG A 231 5.45 0.73 9.01
N ILE A 232 6.48 1.50 9.34
CA ILE A 232 6.84 1.69 10.76
C ILE A 232 5.75 2.39 11.57
N ASP A 233 5.03 3.34 10.99
CA ASP A 233 3.96 4.04 11.70
C ASP A 233 2.77 3.11 11.99
N ASP A 234 2.44 2.19 11.07
CA ASP A 234 1.45 1.13 11.32
C ASP A 234 1.87 0.24 12.50
N MET A 235 3.16 -0.13 12.55
CA MET A 235 3.70 -0.96 13.64
C MET A 235 3.65 -0.23 14.99
N ARG A 236 3.94 1.07 15.00
CA ARG A 236 3.85 1.90 16.22
C ARG A 236 2.42 1.98 16.75
N VAL A 237 1.45 2.22 15.87
CA VAL A 237 0.02 2.25 16.22
C VAL A 237 -0.43 0.89 16.76
N ALA A 238 -0.07 -0.20 16.09
CA ALA A 238 -0.39 -1.55 16.56
C ALA A 238 0.23 -1.85 17.95
N ALA A 239 1.47 -1.43 18.16
CA ALA A 239 2.15 -1.61 19.43
C ALA A 239 1.51 -0.79 20.56
N GLU A 240 1.06 0.43 20.28
CA GLU A 240 0.34 1.27 21.26
C GLU A 240 -0.94 0.58 21.73
N ILE A 241 -1.71 -0.01 20.81
CA ILE A 241 -2.92 -0.76 21.13
C ILE A 241 -2.62 -2.01 21.95
N LEU A 242 -1.56 -2.74 21.62
CA LEU A 242 -1.24 -4.05 22.24
C LEU A 242 -0.42 -3.93 23.52
N LYS A 243 0.19 -2.78 23.78
CA LYS A 243 1.04 -2.56 24.95
C LYS A 243 0.29 -2.82 26.27
N GLY A 244 0.81 -3.75 27.08
CA GLY A 244 0.20 -4.14 28.36
C GLY A 244 -1.07 -4.98 28.24
N ARG A 245 -1.47 -5.38 27.04
CA ARG A 245 -2.66 -6.21 26.79
C ARG A 245 -2.26 -7.62 26.33
N LYS A 246 -3.24 -8.49 26.28
CA LYS A 246 -3.11 -9.86 25.74
C LYS A 246 -4.12 -10.05 24.61
N VAL A 247 -3.66 -10.67 23.53
CA VAL A 247 -4.55 -11.18 22.48
C VAL A 247 -5.42 -12.29 23.05
N ASN A 248 -6.66 -12.36 22.62
CA ASN A 248 -7.54 -13.46 22.99
C ASN A 248 -6.90 -14.80 22.54
N PRO A 249 -6.81 -15.82 23.41
CA PRO A 249 -6.16 -17.08 23.08
C PRO A 249 -6.81 -17.84 21.91
N ASN A 250 -8.04 -17.51 21.56
CA ASN A 250 -8.75 -18.08 20.41
C ASN A 250 -8.50 -17.31 19.12
N VAL A 251 -7.74 -16.20 19.14
CA VAL A 251 -7.43 -15.38 17.99
C VAL A 251 -5.96 -15.51 17.62
N ARG A 252 -5.66 -15.98 16.43
CA ARG A 252 -4.31 -16.01 15.89
C ARG A 252 -3.94 -14.61 15.38
N THR A 253 -3.05 -13.88 16.07
CA THR A 253 -2.60 -12.56 15.67
C THR A 253 -1.21 -12.61 15.06
N ILE A 254 -1.08 -12.12 13.84
CA ILE A 254 0.15 -12.15 13.05
C ILE A 254 0.53 -10.72 12.68
N ILE A 255 1.78 -10.36 12.99
CA ILE A 255 2.37 -9.04 12.66
C ILE A 255 3.38 -9.25 11.54
N ILE A 256 3.28 -8.46 10.48
CA ILE A 256 4.15 -8.56 9.30
C ILE A 256 4.73 -7.19 8.97
N PRO A 257 5.93 -6.85 9.47
CA PRO A 257 6.66 -5.68 9.01
C PRO A 257 6.91 -5.77 7.50
N ALA A 258 6.77 -4.66 6.78
CA ALA A 258 6.78 -4.69 5.31
C ALA A 258 8.17 -4.96 4.71
N THR A 259 9.24 -4.60 5.41
CA THR A 259 10.63 -4.77 4.95
C THR A 259 11.54 -5.22 6.09
N GLN A 260 12.73 -5.68 5.76
CA GLN A 260 13.76 -5.99 6.77
C GLN A 260 14.18 -4.75 7.56
N GLU A 261 14.20 -3.57 6.92
CA GLU A 261 14.50 -2.30 7.58
C GLU A 261 13.44 -1.96 8.63
N VAL A 262 12.16 -2.05 8.26
CA VAL A 262 11.05 -1.85 9.20
C VAL A 262 11.10 -2.88 10.32
N TYR A 263 11.45 -4.14 10.01
CA TYR A 263 11.57 -5.18 11.03
C TYR A 263 12.70 -4.87 12.03
N LEU A 264 13.86 -4.44 11.52
CA LEU A 264 14.98 -4.02 12.37
C LEU A 264 14.58 -2.84 13.25
N GLN A 265 13.92 -1.83 12.69
CA GLN A 265 13.42 -0.68 13.44
C GLN A 265 12.40 -1.08 14.51
N CYS A 266 11.52 -2.05 14.24
CA CYS A 266 10.61 -2.61 15.24
C CYS A 266 11.36 -3.26 16.41
N ILE A 267 12.51 -3.88 16.15
CA ILE A 267 13.37 -4.46 17.20
C ILE A 267 14.02 -3.34 18.03
N GLU A 268 14.61 -2.35 17.37
CA GLU A 268 15.30 -1.24 18.01
C GLU A 268 14.38 -0.37 18.87
N GLU A 269 13.18 -0.09 18.40
CA GLU A 269 12.14 0.63 19.14
C GLU A 269 11.43 -0.23 20.21
N GLY A 270 11.73 -1.54 20.29
CA GLY A 270 11.13 -2.46 21.25
C GLY A 270 9.69 -2.88 20.92
N LEU A 271 9.18 -2.57 19.71
CA LEU A 271 7.82 -2.90 19.29
C LEU A 271 7.64 -4.41 19.17
N THR A 272 8.64 -5.13 18.63
CA THR A 272 8.65 -6.60 18.54
C THR A 272 8.44 -7.24 19.91
N LYS A 273 9.08 -6.70 20.96
CA LYS A 273 8.89 -7.19 22.33
C LYS A 273 7.43 -7.01 22.79
N ILE A 274 6.82 -5.87 22.49
CA ILE A 274 5.40 -5.61 22.84
C ILE A 274 4.50 -6.63 22.16
N PHE A 275 4.68 -6.89 20.87
CA PHE A 275 3.90 -7.86 20.11
C PHE A 275 3.99 -9.28 20.69
N ILE A 276 5.21 -9.74 20.97
CA ILE A 276 5.45 -11.08 21.56
C ILE A 276 4.83 -11.15 22.97
N GLN A 277 5.01 -10.12 23.78
CA GLN A 277 4.41 -10.06 25.11
C GLN A 277 2.89 -10.04 25.07
N ALA A 278 2.28 -9.46 24.04
CA ALA A 278 0.83 -9.50 23.84
C ALA A 278 0.33 -10.89 23.39
N GLY A 279 1.20 -11.76 22.91
CA GLY A 279 0.84 -13.11 22.41
C GLY A 279 0.66 -13.14 20.89
N ALA A 280 1.11 -12.11 20.18
CA ALA A 280 1.15 -12.09 18.72
C ALA A 280 2.41 -12.78 18.17
N ILE A 281 2.31 -13.27 16.94
CA ILE A 281 3.44 -13.84 16.17
C ILE A 281 4.01 -12.73 15.29
N VAL A 282 5.32 -12.51 15.31
CA VAL A 282 5.98 -11.59 14.38
C VAL A 282 6.63 -12.41 13.27
N SER A 283 6.22 -12.15 12.04
CA SER A 283 6.73 -12.82 10.84
C SER A 283 7.82 -11.98 10.17
N THR A 284 8.60 -12.62 9.31
CA THR A 284 9.41 -11.92 8.31
C THR A 284 8.51 -11.23 7.28
N PRO A 285 9.01 -10.22 6.54
CA PRO A 285 8.27 -9.59 5.43
C PRO A 285 7.75 -10.62 4.43
N THR A 286 6.46 -10.62 4.16
CA THR A 286 5.81 -11.55 3.22
C THR A 286 4.42 -11.08 2.83
N CYS A 287 4.01 -11.36 1.58
CA CYS A 287 2.63 -11.23 1.13
C CYS A 287 1.81 -12.51 1.38
N GLY A 288 2.34 -13.48 2.12
CA GLY A 288 1.77 -14.81 2.27
C GLY A 288 0.29 -14.86 2.66
N PRO A 289 -0.16 -14.15 3.71
CA PRO A 289 -1.58 -14.14 4.07
C PRO A 289 -2.50 -13.57 2.99
N CYS A 290 -2.05 -12.53 2.26
CA CYS A 290 -2.84 -11.88 1.22
C CYS A 290 -3.13 -12.81 0.04
N LEU A 291 -2.16 -13.63 -0.34
CA LEU A 291 -2.30 -14.58 -1.47
C LEU A 291 -2.64 -16.02 -1.02
N GLY A 292 -2.82 -16.25 0.29
CA GLY A 292 -3.09 -17.58 0.82
C GLY A 292 -1.92 -18.57 0.69
N GLY A 293 -0.69 -18.07 0.68
CA GLY A 293 0.51 -18.86 0.36
C GLY A 293 1.47 -19.13 1.51
N HIS A 294 1.29 -18.56 2.68
CA HIS A 294 2.19 -18.66 3.81
C HIS A 294 1.43 -18.63 5.13
N MET A 295 2.11 -18.32 6.23
CA MET A 295 1.52 -18.10 7.56
C MET A 295 0.22 -17.30 7.46
N GLY A 296 -0.81 -17.71 8.16
CA GLY A 296 -2.11 -17.04 8.15
C GLY A 296 -3.13 -17.63 7.19
N ILE A 297 -2.82 -18.73 6.51
CA ILE A 297 -3.81 -19.46 5.73
C ILE A 297 -4.91 -19.96 6.68
N LEU A 298 -6.16 -19.69 6.30
CA LEU A 298 -7.33 -20.15 7.02
C LEU A 298 -7.71 -21.57 6.58
N ALA A 299 -8.23 -22.34 7.52
CA ALA A 299 -8.96 -23.57 7.23
C ALA A 299 -10.42 -23.23 6.80
N HIS A 300 -11.22 -24.23 6.60
CA HIS A 300 -12.65 -24.10 6.18
C HIS A 300 -13.48 -23.35 7.21
#